data_9c657fa1cdcecf0374ffdceac028ea1a
#
_entry.id   9c657fa1cdcecf0374ffdceac028ea1a
#
_cell.length_a   1.000
_cell.length_b   1.000
_cell.length_c   1.000
_cell.angle_alpha   90.00
_cell.angle_beta   90.00
_cell.angle_gamma   90.00
#
_symmetry.space_group_name_H-M   'P 1'
#
loop_
_entity.id
_entity.type
_entity.pdbx_description
1 polymer ?
#
loop_
_entity_poly.entity_id
_entity_poly.type
_entity_poly.pdbx_seq_one_letter_code
_entity_poly.pdbx_strand_id
1 'polypeptide(L)'
;GKQFRDAVANTNIPITKILREHHRPQIELEETNYGIRIKTLRHLEKKQTHVRVTNQIFPCAISIPMSNTMTITQWHVPIDDHNCFWYAMFTSFSEPVNKKKMREQRLAEHTLPNYVPLRNKTNQYGYDIEEQKKYTYTGMGMDINVHDQWACESMGSIQNRTEEHLGTTDKAISAYR
;
A
#
# COMPACT_ATOMS: atom_id res chain seq x y z
N GLY A 1 -4.65 -2.37 -9.23
CA GLY A 1 -3.87 -2.09 -10.20
C GLY A 1 -3.96 -1.01 -11.27
N LYS A 2 -5.12 -0.64 -11.81
CA LYS A 2 -5.19 0.39 -12.87
C LYS A 2 -4.84 1.81 -12.41
N GLN A 3 -4.91 2.07 -11.11
CA GLN A 3 -4.67 3.40 -10.53
C GLN A 3 -3.20 3.83 -10.54
N PHE A 4 -2.26 2.89 -10.65
CA PHE A 4 -0.82 3.14 -10.60
C PHE A 4 -0.13 2.82 -11.92
N ARG A 5 -0.71 3.27 -13.04
CA ARG A 5 -0.20 2.97 -14.38
C ARG A 5 0.77 4.00 -14.93
N ASP A 6 1.28 4.85 -14.07
CA ASP A 6 2.31 5.80 -14.51
C ASP A 6 3.54 5.04 -15.00
N ALA A 7 4.10 5.51 -16.08
CA ALA A 7 5.35 5.00 -16.57
C ALA A 7 6.48 5.30 -15.58
N VAL A 8 7.43 4.41 -15.47
CA VAL A 8 8.66 4.66 -14.71
C VAL A 8 9.44 5.79 -15.37
N ALA A 9 10.08 6.64 -14.59
CA ALA A 9 10.86 7.77 -15.08
C ALA A 9 11.82 7.36 -16.20
N ASN A 10 11.86 8.15 -17.25
CA ASN A 10 12.67 7.92 -18.47
C ASN A 10 12.35 6.61 -19.21
N THR A 11 11.19 6.02 -18.99
CA THR A 11 10.72 4.84 -19.70
C THR A 11 9.24 4.96 -20.02
N ASN A 12 8.76 4.20 -21.00
CA ASN A 12 7.33 4.05 -21.28
C ASN A 12 6.75 2.79 -20.59
N ILE A 13 7.43 2.24 -19.61
CA ILE A 13 7.05 1.00 -18.96
C ILE A 13 6.18 1.33 -17.73
N PRO A 14 4.91 0.89 -17.68
CA PRO A 14 4.08 1.06 -16.50
C PRO A 14 4.67 0.33 -15.29
N ILE A 15 4.65 0.98 -14.12
CA ILE A 15 5.18 0.38 -12.89
C ILE A 15 4.50 -0.96 -12.57
N THR A 16 3.20 -1.08 -12.84
CA THR A 16 2.45 -2.33 -12.64
C THR A 16 2.95 -3.49 -13.48
N LYS A 17 3.51 -3.22 -14.68
CA LYS A 17 4.16 -4.22 -15.53
C LYS A 17 5.43 -4.71 -14.86
N ILE A 18 6.30 -3.81 -14.42
CA ILE A 18 7.55 -4.15 -13.72
C ILE A 18 7.26 -5.00 -12.47
N LEU A 19 6.30 -4.59 -11.64
CA LEU A 19 5.97 -5.33 -10.41
C LEU A 19 5.47 -6.75 -10.70
N ARG A 20 4.73 -6.95 -11.79
CA ARG A 20 4.18 -8.25 -12.19
C ARG A 20 5.25 -9.16 -12.81
N GLU A 21 6.10 -8.63 -13.68
CA GLU A 21 7.11 -9.41 -14.41
C GLU A 21 8.33 -9.71 -13.52
N HIS A 22 8.65 -8.81 -12.58
CA HIS A 22 9.77 -8.94 -11.65
C HIS A 22 9.27 -9.06 -10.21
N HIS A 23 8.54 -10.15 -9.93
CA HIS A 23 7.85 -10.36 -8.64
C HIS A 23 8.78 -10.74 -7.48
N ARG A 24 10.05 -11.05 -7.75
CA ARG A 24 11.08 -11.37 -6.74
C ARG A 24 12.15 -10.29 -6.70
N PRO A 25 11.91 -9.13 -6.06
CA PRO A 25 12.93 -8.10 -5.95
C PRO A 25 14.03 -8.49 -4.97
N GLN A 26 15.23 -7.96 -5.20
CA GLN A 26 16.23 -7.89 -4.14
C GLN A 26 15.79 -6.82 -3.15
N ILE A 27 15.82 -7.14 -1.85
CA ILE A 27 15.42 -6.23 -0.78
C ILE A 27 16.64 -5.87 0.05
N GLU A 28 16.87 -4.57 0.19
CA GLU A 28 17.91 -4.01 1.05
C GLU A 28 17.27 -3.15 2.14
N LEU A 29 17.82 -3.20 3.33
CA LEU A 29 17.37 -2.43 4.48
C LEU A 29 18.48 -1.47 4.89
N GLU A 30 18.08 -0.27 5.24
CA GLU A 30 18.95 0.77 5.79
C GLU A 30 18.30 1.34 7.04
N GLU A 31 18.97 1.21 8.18
CA GLU A 31 18.54 1.85 9.41
C GLU A 31 18.74 3.36 9.31
N THR A 32 17.79 4.10 9.82
CA THR A 32 17.79 5.57 9.82
C THR A 32 17.42 6.08 11.20
N ASN A 33 17.60 7.37 11.45
CA ASN A 33 17.20 8.01 12.71
C ASN A 33 15.67 8.11 12.90
N TYR A 34 14.88 7.77 11.90
CA TYR A 34 13.41 7.77 11.96
C TYR A 34 12.79 6.38 11.79
N GLY A 35 13.58 5.35 11.51
CA GLY A 35 13.10 3.99 11.28
C GLY A 35 13.91 3.23 10.24
N ILE A 36 13.23 2.57 9.30
CA ILE A 36 13.87 1.70 8.31
C ILE A 36 13.54 2.18 6.90
N ARG A 37 14.56 2.34 6.07
CA ARG A 37 14.42 2.55 4.64
C ARG A 37 14.53 1.20 3.93
N ILE A 38 13.49 0.85 3.19
CA ILE A 38 13.37 -0.40 2.44
C ILE A 38 13.60 -0.10 0.97
N LYS A 39 14.68 -0.61 0.41
CA LYS A 39 15.01 -0.50 -1.01
C LYS A 39 14.65 -1.81 -1.70
N THR A 40 13.78 -1.76 -2.69
CA THR A 40 13.45 -2.92 -3.54
C THR A 40 14.03 -2.72 -4.92
N LEU A 41 14.94 -3.60 -5.32
CA LEU A 41 15.68 -3.54 -6.56
C LEU A 41 15.16 -4.62 -7.52
N ARG A 42 14.86 -4.21 -8.75
CA ARG A 42 14.46 -5.12 -9.83
C ARG A 42 15.36 -4.88 -11.02
N HIS A 43 16.17 -5.87 -11.35
CA HIS A 43 17.05 -5.80 -12.50
C HIS A 43 16.23 -6.05 -13.76
N LEU A 44 16.18 -5.05 -14.61
CA LEU A 44 15.47 -5.07 -15.89
C LEU A 44 16.46 -5.39 -17.02
N GLU A 45 15.91 -5.56 -18.22
CA GLU A 45 16.72 -5.67 -19.43
C GLU A 45 17.58 -4.41 -19.66
N LYS A 46 18.57 -4.48 -20.54
CA LYS A 46 19.48 -3.37 -20.90
C LYS A 46 20.26 -2.77 -19.73
N LYS A 47 20.61 -3.58 -18.71
CA LYS A 47 21.37 -3.14 -17.53
C LYS A 47 20.68 -2.02 -16.72
N GLN A 48 19.37 -1.92 -16.79
CA GLN A 48 18.59 -0.99 -15.99
C GLN A 48 18.17 -1.65 -14.67
N THR A 49 18.10 -0.85 -13.61
CA THR A 49 17.56 -1.31 -12.32
C THR A 49 16.44 -0.37 -11.88
N HIS A 50 15.27 -0.94 -11.69
CA HIS A 50 14.17 -0.23 -11.05
C HIS A 50 14.36 -0.27 -9.54
N VAL A 51 14.51 0.89 -8.94
CA VAL A 51 14.65 1.06 -7.48
C VAL A 51 13.37 1.68 -6.93
N ARG A 52 12.75 1.00 -5.98
CA ARG A 52 11.61 1.55 -5.23
C ARG A 52 11.99 1.66 -3.77
N VAL A 53 11.82 2.85 -3.21
CA VAL A 53 12.16 3.14 -1.81
C VAL A 53 10.88 3.37 -1.02
N THR A 54 10.70 2.59 0.03
CA THR A 54 9.63 2.75 1.02
C THR A 54 10.28 3.04 2.37
N ASN A 55 9.73 3.99 3.13
CA ASN A 55 10.25 4.29 4.46
C ASN A 55 9.23 3.85 5.50
N GLN A 56 9.65 2.93 6.37
CA GLN A 56 8.94 2.62 7.59
C GLN A 56 9.40 3.62 8.66
N ILE A 57 8.47 4.41 9.17
CA ILE A 57 8.71 5.51 10.11
C ILE A 57 8.12 5.11 11.46
N PHE A 58 8.97 4.98 12.45
CA PHE A 58 8.52 4.59 13.79
C PHE A 58 7.70 5.70 14.47
N PRO A 59 6.72 5.31 15.30
CA PRO A 59 6.33 3.92 15.62
C PRO A 59 5.29 3.32 14.65
N CYS A 60 4.54 4.09 13.88
CA CYS A 60 3.33 3.59 13.20
C CYS A 60 3.09 4.19 11.81
N ALA A 61 4.11 4.74 11.16
CA ALA A 61 3.95 5.35 9.85
C ALA A 61 4.75 4.63 8.76
N ILE A 62 4.23 4.73 7.53
CA ILE A 62 4.91 4.24 6.33
C ILE A 62 4.75 5.25 5.20
N SER A 63 5.85 5.57 4.50
CA SER A 63 5.83 6.41 3.31
C SER A 63 6.12 5.55 2.07
N ILE A 64 5.16 5.52 1.15
CA ILE A 64 5.14 4.63 -0.01
C ILE A 64 5.16 5.45 -1.28
N PRO A 65 6.06 5.19 -2.24
CA PRO A 65 6.02 5.83 -3.55
C PRO A 65 4.82 5.30 -4.36
N MET A 66 3.96 6.21 -4.79
CA MET A 66 2.82 5.91 -5.64
C MET A 66 3.15 6.06 -7.14
N SER A 67 3.99 7.03 -7.44
CA SER A 67 4.53 7.29 -8.78
C SER A 67 5.92 7.91 -8.67
N ASN A 68 6.49 8.34 -9.79
CA ASN A 68 7.76 9.06 -9.80
C ASN A 68 7.71 10.44 -9.13
N THR A 69 6.52 10.99 -8.99
CA THR A 69 6.30 12.36 -8.51
C THR A 69 5.40 12.44 -7.28
N MET A 70 4.87 11.31 -6.81
CA MET A 70 3.91 11.29 -5.72
C MET A 70 4.19 10.18 -4.71
N THR A 71 4.07 10.52 -3.44
CA THR A 71 4.08 9.56 -2.33
C THR A 71 2.79 9.64 -1.53
N ILE A 72 2.46 8.54 -0.86
CA ILE A 72 1.49 8.52 0.22
C ILE A 72 2.23 8.20 1.52
N THR A 73 2.00 8.99 2.55
CA THR A 73 2.44 8.69 3.91
C THR A 73 1.21 8.34 4.74
N GLN A 74 1.24 7.18 5.36
CA GLN A 74 0.14 6.64 6.15
C GLN A 74 0.58 6.48 7.60
N TRP A 75 -0.29 6.87 8.54
CA TRP A 75 -0.14 6.61 9.97
C TRP A 75 -1.26 5.69 10.41
N HIS A 76 -0.90 4.58 11.04
CA HIS A 76 -1.83 3.62 11.64
C HIS A 76 -1.79 3.85 13.15
N VAL A 77 -2.53 4.86 13.60
CA VAL A 77 -2.50 5.34 14.98
C VAL A 77 -3.41 4.47 15.83
N PRO A 78 -2.89 3.67 16.77
CA PRO A 78 -3.72 2.79 17.59
C PRO A 78 -4.68 3.58 18.49
N ILE A 79 -5.91 3.10 18.58
CA ILE A 79 -6.92 3.57 19.53
C ILE A 79 -6.96 2.59 20.71
N ASP A 80 -6.98 1.30 20.40
CA ASP A 80 -6.99 0.18 21.32
C ASP A 80 -6.33 -1.05 20.66
N ASP A 81 -6.42 -2.21 21.27
CA ASP A 81 -5.82 -3.46 20.77
C ASP A 81 -6.46 -3.96 19.46
N HIS A 82 -7.61 -3.45 19.07
CA HIS A 82 -8.39 -3.92 17.93
C HIS A 82 -8.63 -2.86 16.87
N ASN A 83 -8.44 -1.59 17.18
CA ASN A 83 -8.79 -0.48 16.31
C ASN A 83 -7.65 0.54 16.17
N CYS A 84 -7.54 1.12 14.99
CA CYS A 84 -6.64 2.24 14.73
C CYS A 84 -7.32 3.29 13.85
N PHE A 85 -6.88 4.55 13.98
CA PHE A 85 -7.12 5.53 12.95
C PHE A 85 -6.07 5.40 11.86
N TRP A 86 -6.54 5.42 10.62
CA TRP A 86 -5.67 5.42 9.45
C TRP A 86 -5.67 6.80 8.80
N TYR A 87 -4.65 7.60 9.09
CA TYR A 87 -4.43 8.89 8.45
C TYR A 87 -3.56 8.72 7.20
N ALA A 88 -3.91 9.43 6.13
CA ALA A 88 -3.15 9.40 4.88
C ALA A 88 -2.88 10.81 4.36
N MET A 89 -1.63 11.07 4.00
CA MET A 89 -1.18 12.32 3.37
C MET A 89 -0.60 12.01 1.99
N PHE A 90 -1.16 12.66 0.97
CA PHE A 90 -0.65 12.59 -0.40
C PHE A 90 0.28 13.77 -0.65
N THR A 91 1.52 13.48 -1.03
CA THR A 91 2.54 14.49 -1.33
C THR A 91 2.95 14.38 -2.79
N SER A 92 2.87 15.51 -3.52
CA SER A 92 3.37 15.62 -4.88
C SER A 92 4.64 16.45 -4.90
N PHE A 93 5.63 16.01 -5.68
CA PHE A 93 6.91 16.69 -5.92
C PHE A 93 6.93 17.42 -7.27
N SER A 94 5.81 17.43 -7.98
CA SER A 94 5.65 18.14 -9.26
C SER A 94 4.39 19.00 -9.22
N GLU A 95 3.34 18.59 -9.91
CA GLU A 95 2.08 19.34 -9.97
C GLU A 95 1.32 19.28 -8.62
N PRO A 96 0.63 20.35 -8.25
CA PRO A 96 -0.19 20.38 -7.03
C PRO A 96 -1.24 19.27 -7.00
N VAL A 97 -1.42 18.65 -5.83
CA VAL A 97 -2.47 17.65 -5.62
C VAL A 97 -3.84 18.29 -5.77
N ASN A 98 -4.71 17.71 -6.61
CA ASN A 98 -6.10 18.14 -6.70
C ASN A 98 -6.87 17.70 -5.42
N LYS A 99 -6.86 18.59 -4.43
CA LYS A 99 -7.43 18.34 -3.09
C LYS A 99 -8.93 18.01 -3.16
N LYS A 100 -9.69 18.66 -4.05
CA LYS A 100 -11.13 18.43 -4.20
C LYS A 100 -11.39 17.00 -4.68
N LYS A 101 -10.77 16.62 -5.78
CA LYS A 101 -10.91 15.27 -6.36
C LYS A 101 -10.45 14.19 -5.38
N MET A 102 -9.33 14.40 -4.70
CA MET A 102 -8.81 13.45 -3.71
C MET A 102 -9.77 13.28 -2.53
N ARG A 103 -10.34 14.37 -2.02
CA ARG A 103 -11.33 14.34 -0.95
C ARG A 103 -12.60 13.60 -1.37
N GLU A 104 -13.12 13.90 -2.54
CA GLU A 104 -14.31 13.22 -3.09
C GLU A 104 -14.10 11.71 -3.20
N GLN A 105 -12.94 11.28 -3.71
CA GLN A 105 -12.60 9.86 -3.80
C GLN A 105 -12.53 9.19 -2.43
N ARG A 106 -11.97 9.86 -1.42
CA ARG A 106 -11.88 9.29 -0.08
C ARG A 106 -13.22 9.26 0.64
N LEU A 107 -14.02 10.32 0.51
CA LEU A 107 -15.36 10.37 1.12
C LEU A 107 -16.36 9.42 0.46
N ALA A 108 -16.15 9.03 -0.78
CA ALA A 108 -16.99 8.02 -1.44
C ALA A 108 -16.88 6.62 -0.81
N GLU A 109 -15.82 6.35 -0.06
CA GLU A 109 -15.59 5.05 0.60
C GLU A 109 -15.84 5.08 2.12
N HIS A 110 -16.33 6.21 2.67
CA HIS A 110 -16.48 6.39 4.12
C HIS A 110 -17.77 7.10 4.48
N THR A 111 -18.31 6.80 5.68
CA THR A 111 -19.43 7.54 6.28
C THR A 111 -18.91 8.58 7.28
N LEU A 112 -19.50 9.78 7.21
CA LEU A 112 -19.22 10.86 8.16
C LEU A 112 -20.18 10.77 9.39
N PRO A 113 -19.80 11.30 10.55
CA PRO A 113 -18.57 12.09 10.83
C PRO A 113 -17.34 11.26 11.18
N ASN A 114 -17.48 9.95 11.46
CA ASN A 114 -16.42 9.13 12.05
C ASN A 114 -15.53 8.43 11.03
N TYR A 115 -15.71 8.70 9.73
CA TYR A 115 -14.94 8.09 8.63
C TYR A 115 -14.96 6.55 8.64
N VAL A 116 -16.08 5.96 9.05
CA VAL A 116 -16.26 4.50 9.04
C VAL A 116 -16.26 3.99 7.60
N PRO A 117 -15.43 2.98 7.25
CA PRO A 117 -15.41 2.43 5.91
C PRO A 117 -16.76 1.85 5.50
N LEU A 118 -17.25 2.21 4.30
CA LEU A 118 -18.47 1.64 3.72
C LEU A 118 -18.30 0.15 3.41
N ARG A 119 -17.10 -0.23 2.97
CA ARG A 119 -16.71 -1.61 2.70
C ARG A 119 -15.88 -2.12 3.87
N ASN A 120 -16.42 -3.05 4.63
CA ASN A 120 -15.81 -3.54 5.86
C ASN A 120 -16.17 -5.01 6.10
N LYS A 121 -15.73 -5.59 7.18
CA LYS A 121 -15.92 -7.00 7.51
C LYS A 121 -17.41 -7.42 7.55
N THR A 122 -18.31 -6.53 7.98
CA THR A 122 -19.76 -6.87 8.12
C THR A 122 -20.45 -7.11 6.79
N ASN A 123 -19.96 -6.48 5.72
CA ASN A 123 -20.48 -6.67 4.36
C ASN A 123 -19.48 -7.36 3.43
N GLN A 124 -18.54 -8.14 4.00
CA GLN A 124 -17.51 -8.86 3.25
C GLN A 124 -16.70 -7.92 2.31
N TYR A 125 -16.49 -6.67 2.73
CA TYR A 125 -15.77 -5.64 1.97
C TYR A 125 -16.40 -5.34 0.60
N GLY A 126 -17.70 -5.60 0.46
CA GLY A 126 -18.43 -5.45 -0.80
C GLY A 126 -17.98 -6.42 -1.87
N TYR A 127 -17.55 -7.63 -1.49
CA TYR A 127 -17.10 -8.66 -2.42
C TYR A 127 -18.21 -9.08 -3.38
N ASP A 128 -17.89 -9.09 -4.67
CA ASP A 128 -18.75 -9.55 -5.76
C ASP A 128 -17.97 -10.50 -6.66
N ILE A 129 -18.46 -11.74 -6.76
CA ILE A 129 -17.85 -12.81 -7.58
C ILE A 129 -17.88 -12.49 -9.08
N GLU A 130 -18.92 -11.81 -9.56
CA GLU A 130 -19.03 -11.45 -10.97
C GLU A 130 -18.08 -10.28 -11.33
N GLU A 131 -17.90 -9.34 -10.41
CA GLU A 131 -16.88 -8.32 -10.54
C GLU A 131 -15.47 -8.93 -10.56
N GLN A 132 -15.19 -9.91 -9.67
CA GLN A 132 -13.91 -10.60 -9.62
C GLN A 132 -13.59 -11.31 -10.94
N LYS A 133 -14.56 -11.96 -11.54
CA LYS A 133 -14.37 -12.67 -12.81
C LYS A 133 -14.14 -11.74 -14.00
N LYS A 134 -14.74 -10.54 -14.00
CA LYS A 134 -14.82 -9.69 -15.20
C LYS A 134 -13.99 -8.41 -15.15
N TYR A 135 -13.82 -7.82 -13.96
CA TYR A 135 -13.34 -6.43 -13.86
C TYR A 135 -12.16 -6.22 -12.93
N THR A 136 -12.22 -6.71 -11.70
CA THR A 136 -11.16 -6.54 -10.71
C THR A 136 -10.62 -7.88 -10.25
N TYR A 137 -9.36 -7.91 -9.85
CA TYR A 137 -8.75 -9.14 -9.36
C TYR A 137 -9.36 -9.62 -8.03
N THR A 138 -9.82 -8.68 -7.21
CA THR A 138 -10.31 -8.97 -5.86
C THR A 138 -11.83 -9.10 -5.76
N GLY A 139 -12.59 -8.52 -6.69
CA GLY A 139 -14.05 -8.40 -6.57
C GLY A 139 -14.51 -7.41 -5.48
N MET A 140 -13.62 -6.55 -5.01
CA MET A 140 -13.87 -5.57 -3.95
C MET A 140 -13.69 -4.12 -4.42
N GLY A 141 -14.00 -3.87 -5.69
CA GLY A 141 -13.86 -2.56 -6.30
C GLY A 141 -12.43 -2.20 -6.66
N MET A 142 -12.22 -0.91 -6.93
CA MET A 142 -10.97 -0.38 -7.44
C MET A 142 -10.10 0.30 -6.36
N ASP A 143 -10.63 0.49 -5.15
CA ASP A 143 -9.89 1.16 -4.08
C ASP A 143 -8.92 0.19 -3.42
N ILE A 144 -7.62 0.49 -3.55
CA ILE A 144 -6.56 -0.34 -2.97
C ILE A 144 -6.63 -0.38 -1.45
N ASN A 145 -7.13 0.67 -0.79
CA ASN A 145 -7.22 0.70 0.67
C ASN A 145 -8.24 -0.31 1.18
N VAL A 146 -9.32 -0.57 0.43
CA VAL A 146 -10.29 -1.63 0.76
C VAL A 146 -9.61 -3.01 0.69
N HIS A 147 -8.76 -3.22 -0.32
CA HIS A 147 -8.01 -4.48 -0.46
C HIS A 147 -7.00 -4.67 0.68
N ASP A 148 -6.31 -3.60 1.06
CA ASP A 148 -5.35 -3.62 2.17
C ASP A 148 -6.05 -3.85 3.51
N GLN A 149 -7.20 -3.19 3.73
CA GLN A 149 -8.04 -3.38 4.91
C GLN A 149 -8.48 -4.85 5.02
N TRP A 150 -9.03 -5.41 3.94
CA TRP A 150 -9.41 -6.83 3.91
C TRP A 150 -8.23 -7.74 4.24
N ALA A 151 -7.07 -7.52 3.64
CA ALA A 151 -5.89 -8.34 3.86
C ALA A 151 -5.42 -8.29 5.33
N CYS A 152 -5.40 -7.10 5.94
CA CYS A 152 -5.01 -6.93 7.34
C CYS A 152 -6.05 -7.52 8.31
N GLU A 153 -7.34 -7.20 8.11
CA GLU A 153 -8.40 -7.63 9.04
C GLU A 153 -8.73 -9.11 8.94
N SER A 154 -8.45 -9.77 7.79
CA SER A 154 -8.67 -11.21 7.61
C SER A 154 -7.69 -12.08 8.40
N MET A 155 -6.58 -11.53 8.87
CA MET A 155 -5.62 -12.23 9.74
C MET A 155 -6.10 -12.34 11.20
N GLY A 156 -7.24 -11.75 11.53
CA GLY A 156 -7.79 -11.72 12.89
C GLY A 156 -7.46 -10.42 13.64
N SER A 157 -8.09 -10.23 14.77
CA SER A 157 -7.96 -9.00 15.58
C SER A 157 -6.54 -8.82 16.14
N ILE A 158 -5.97 -9.90 16.66
CA ILE A 158 -4.59 -9.94 17.16
C ILE A 158 -3.92 -11.15 16.53
N GLN A 159 -2.86 -10.87 15.76
CA GLN A 159 -2.13 -11.93 15.08
C GLN A 159 -1.35 -12.79 16.07
N ASN A 160 -1.50 -14.10 16.00
CA ASN A 160 -0.68 -15.04 16.74
C ASN A 160 0.71 -15.17 16.09
N ARG A 161 1.70 -14.47 16.60
CA ARG A 161 3.06 -14.46 16.05
C ARG A 161 3.79 -15.81 16.20
N THR A 162 3.32 -16.69 17.08
CA THR A 162 3.93 -18.02 17.23
C THR A 162 3.63 -18.95 16.06
N GLU A 163 2.59 -18.64 15.28
CA GLU A 163 2.20 -19.38 14.08
C GLU A 163 2.65 -18.68 12.79
N GLU A 164 3.44 -17.63 12.88
CA GLU A 164 3.90 -16.85 11.76
C GLU A 164 5.09 -17.52 11.06
N HIS A 165 5.05 -17.54 9.73
CA HIS A 165 6.10 -18.10 8.89
C HIS A 165 6.68 -17.03 7.96
N LEU A 166 7.66 -16.28 8.47
CA LEU A 166 8.34 -15.24 7.68
C LEU A 166 9.31 -15.84 6.68
N GLY A 167 9.21 -15.40 5.44
CA GLY A 167 10.12 -15.76 4.36
C GLY A 167 11.29 -14.78 4.20
N THR A 168 12.17 -15.05 3.25
CA THR A 168 13.34 -14.20 2.96
C THR A 168 12.97 -12.79 2.49
N THR A 169 11.75 -12.61 1.94
CA THR A 169 11.24 -11.31 1.52
C THR A 169 10.68 -10.47 2.67
N ASP A 170 10.48 -11.07 3.86
CA ASP A 170 9.89 -10.43 5.03
C ASP A 170 10.92 -9.85 6.00
N LYS A 171 12.18 -9.74 5.55
CA LYS A 171 13.26 -9.19 6.39
C LYS A 171 12.97 -7.77 6.91
N ALA A 172 12.19 -6.97 6.19
CA ALA A 172 11.77 -5.66 6.67
C ALA A 172 10.82 -5.76 7.86
N ILE A 173 9.92 -6.76 7.87
CA ILE A 173 9.01 -7.04 8.98
C ILE A 173 9.81 -7.50 10.20
N SER A 174 10.78 -8.42 9.98
CA SER A 174 11.66 -8.89 11.06
C SER A 174 12.50 -7.76 11.69
N ALA A 175 13.00 -6.83 10.85
CA ALA A 175 13.77 -5.69 11.33
C ALA A 175 12.92 -4.65 12.06
N TYR A 176 11.63 -4.52 11.68
CA TYR A 176 10.68 -3.61 12.33
C TYR A 176 10.27 -4.10 13.73
N ARG A 177 10.24 -5.40 13.96
CA ARG A 177 9.86 -6.05 15.23
C ARG A 177 11.02 -6.14 16.22
#